data_a83bb39304c6bf684e3745d97d619824
#
_entry.id   a83bb39304c6bf684e3745d97d619824
#
_cell.length_a   1.000
_cell.length_b   1.000
_cell.length_c   1.000
_cell.angle_alpha   90.00
_cell.angle_beta   90.00
_cell.angle_gamma   90.00
#
_symmetry.space_group_name_H-M   'P 1'
#
loop_
_entity.id
_entity.type
_entity.pdbx_description
1 polymer ?
#
loop_
_entity_poly.entity_id
_entity_poly.type
_entity_poly.pdbx_seq_one_letter_code
_entity_poly.pdbx_strand_id
1 'polypeptide(L)'
;MLRFKLTLLSGLLLTTGAGLGAADLPHDPTVAAALPRYLESRSARFIDWLPDGSMILATRFGETEQIHRLRAPLSMREQLSFESAGVLAAAAEPEHGQAFVYLSPRMGGQNSALLLQRGPDQAAVALTDGNFRDGPALWAHDGTRIVFSSNRAAGVAGRERDLELLDTTGGAPLRVLATGAGWRWQALDWSLDDRRLLLARTSVGSEAEPELFLADVASAELTALTLPRKPEGKGPAPTPLRAHEARFAPDGRGLLLLTAEGAGTDFLQLRYFEPVTGESRVLASESEHDVELFDESADGRFLAYTVNEGGSSRLTLVDQQRKLDLNPGSLPPGIISNLKFDATGKRLALTLESARSPRDVYVLEPETQTLTRWSASEPGPIDPSSLIMPSMVQFPTWDRVDGQARTLSAYAYRPTAPAGAAPPAARPVLILLRSGAGRQFRPGFDPLVQYLVNELGFVVLAPNVRGAGGFGRGFRELGQGALRDDSTRDVGSLLVWIGLQHELDHTRVMLMGEGFGSYLALSCLGQYGDRLRGAIAAFPPHLESLANLAAIRQPVLIVHGRNDPDAPAYEAEQLAARLRVDGAQVQYLGAADEGAEFLRKSNRDAYYGAAANFLAQLLR
;
A
#
# COMPACT_ATOMS: atom_id res chain seq x y z
N MET A 1 -51.56 -25.51 -28.08
CA MET A 1 -51.13 -26.28 -26.89
C MET A 1 -49.84 -27.02 -27.23
N LEU A 2 -48.71 -26.47 -26.94
CA LEU A 2 -47.43 -27.19 -27.07
C LEU A 2 -46.63 -26.88 -25.78
N ARG A 3 -46.48 -27.90 -24.94
CA ARG A 3 -45.71 -27.84 -23.69
C ARG A 3 -44.24 -28.11 -23.99
N PHE A 4 -43.37 -27.11 -23.79
CA PHE A 4 -41.93 -27.32 -23.71
C PHE A 4 -41.57 -27.78 -22.30
N LYS A 5 -40.99 -28.98 -22.20
CA LYS A 5 -40.36 -29.47 -20.97
C LYS A 5 -38.95 -28.91 -20.89
N LEU A 6 -38.70 -28.05 -19.89
CA LEU A 6 -37.36 -27.66 -19.46
C LEU A 6 -36.82 -28.78 -18.58
N THR A 7 -35.78 -29.46 -19.01
CA THR A 7 -35.04 -30.41 -18.19
C THR A 7 -33.89 -29.65 -17.52
N LEU A 8 -34.03 -29.36 -16.24
CA LEU A 8 -32.94 -28.90 -15.40
C LEU A 8 -31.96 -30.06 -15.16
N LEU A 9 -30.76 -29.95 -15.69
CA LEU A 9 -29.61 -30.74 -15.22
C LEU A 9 -28.92 -29.98 -14.07
N SER A 10 -29.30 -30.36 -12.85
CA SER A 10 -28.61 -29.97 -11.63
C SER A 10 -27.39 -30.88 -11.46
N GLY A 11 -26.23 -30.42 -11.92
CA GLY A 11 -24.96 -31.03 -11.56
C GLY A 11 -24.47 -30.42 -10.25
N LEU A 12 -24.81 -31.05 -9.14
CA LEU A 12 -24.28 -30.73 -7.80
C LEU A 12 -22.84 -31.24 -7.73
N LEU A 13 -21.85 -30.37 -7.93
CA LEU A 13 -20.47 -30.67 -7.55
C LEU A 13 -20.27 -30.17 -6.12
N LEU A 14 -20.46 -31.06 -5.16
CA LEU A 14 -19.94 -30.94 -3.81
C LEU A 14 -18.42 -31.12 -3.87
N THR A 15 -17.65 -30.05 -3.86
CA THR A 15 -16.23 -30.08 -3.52
C THR A 15 -16.08 -29.74 -2.05
N THR A 16 -15.79 -30.77 -1.26
CA THR A 16 -15.27 -30.70 0.11
C THR A 16 -14.01 -29.85 0.14
N GLY A 17 -13.88 -29.00 1.20
CA GLY A 17 -12.79 -28.06 1.37
C GLY A 17 -11.41 -28.67 1.17
N ALA A 18 -10.69 -28.07 0.24
CA ALA A 18 -9.24 -28.13 0.13
C ALA A 18 -8.80 -26.94 -0.72
N GLY A 19 -7.67 -26.34 -0.34
CA GLY A 19 -7.10 -25.17 -0.97
C GLY A 19 -7.02 -25.24 -2.50
N LEU A 20 -6.74 -24.08 -3.09
CA LEU A 20 -6.42 -23.78 -4.50
C LEU A 20 -6.62 -24.96 -5.47
N GLY A 21 -7.61 -24.86 -6.34
CA GLY A 21 -7.79 -25.78 -7.47
C GLY A 21 -6.64 -25.65 -8.49
N ALA A 22 -5.43 -26.06 -8.10
CA ALA A 22 -4.21 -26.02 -8.90
C ALA A 22 -4.06 -27.20 -9.86
N ALA A 23 -5.09 -28.04 -10.04
CA ALA A 23 -4.95 -29.34 -10.70
C ALA A 23 -4.68 -29.30 -12.22
N ASP A 24 -4.82 -28.16 -12.88
CA ASP A 24 -4.69 -28.05 -14.34
C ASP A 24 -3.69 -26.97 -14.82
N LEU A 25 -2.87 -26.41 -13.92
CA LEU A 25 -1.83 -25.46 -14.36
C LEU A 25 -0.60 -26.22 -14.86
N PRO A 26 -0.09 -25.93 -16.07
CA PRO A 26 1.12 -26.56 -16.58
C PRO A 26 2.30 -26.26 -15.64
N HIS A 27 3.03 -27.29 -15.23
CA HIS A 27 4.21 -27.17 -14.38
C HIS A 27 5.47 -27.17 -15.25
N ASP A 28 6.19 -26.06 -15.28
CA ASP A 28 7.55 -26.00 -15.80
C ASP A 28 8.52 -26.47 -14.70
N PRO A 29 9.28 -27.55 -14.92
CA PRO A 29 10.19 -28.08 -13.91
C PRO A 29 11.29 -27.07 -13.51
N THR A 30 11.66 -26.13 -14.36
CA THR A 30 12.64 -25.09 -14.03
C THR A 30 12.05 -24.05 -13.07
N VAL A 31 10.77 -23.71 -13.23
CA VAL A 31 10.03 -22.86 -12.27
C VAL A 31 9.95 -23.55 -10.92
N ALA A 32 9.54 -24.82 -10.90
CA ALA A 32 9.41 -25.60 -9.66
C ALA A 32 10.74 -25.75 -8.90
N ALA A 33 11.87 -25.82 -9.61
CA ALA A 33 13.18 -25.98 -9.00
C ALA A 33 13.76 -24.66 -8.41
N ALA A 34 13.54 -23.53 -9.06
CA ALA A 34 14.23 -22.28 -8.72
C ALA A 34 13.37 -21.27 -7.95
N LEU A 35 12.09 -21.10 -8.31
CA LEU A 35 11.21 -20.11 -7.70
C LEU A 35 11.10 -20.20 -6.16
N PRO A 36 10.98 -21.40 -5.53
CA PRO A 36 10.84 -21.50 -4.08
C PRO A 36 11.95 -20.81 -3.29
N ARG A 37 13.19 -20.77 -3.82
CA ARG A 37 14.31 -20.09 -3.15
C ARG A 37 14.06 -18.59 -2.99
N TYR A 38 13.40 -17.94 -3.95
CA TYR A 38 13.04 -16.52 -3.89
C TYR A 38 11.87 -16.26 -2.93
N LEU A 39 10.96 -17.22 -2.79
CA LEU A 39 9.74 -17.08 -1.97
C LEU A 39 10.00 -17.26 -0.46
N GLU A 40 11.18 -17.76 -0.06
CA GLU A 40 11.58 -17.88 1.35
C GLU A 40 12.10 -16.57 1.97
N SER A 41 11.94 -15.44 1.28
CA SER A 41 12.31 -14.14 1.82
C SER A 41 11.51 -13.79 3.09
N ARG A 42 12.18 -13.15 4.03
CA ARG A 42 11.61 -12.65 5.29
C ARG A 42 11.82 -11.15 5.37
N SER A 43 10.90 -10.45 6.01
CA SER A 43 10.97 -9.00 6.22
C SER A 43 10.64 -8.65 7.67
N ALA A 44 11.04 -7.46 8.09
CA ALA A 44 10.65 -6.88 9.36
C ALA A 44 10.17 -5.44 9.13
N ARG A 45 8.98 -5.13 9.62
CA ARG A 45 8.39 -3.79 9.55
C ARG A 45 8.22 -3.26 10.97
N PHE A 46 8.84 -2.12 11.25
CA PHE A 46 8.61 -1.39 12.50
C PHE A 46 7.14 -1.02 12.64
N ILE A 47 6.61 -1.17 13.85
CA ILE A 47 5.24 -0.78 14.16
C ILE A 47 5.27 0.35 15.17
N ASP A 48 5.82 0.10 16.37
CA ASP A 48 5.79 1.07 17.45
C ASP A 48 6.89 0.83 18.49
N TRP A 49 7.17 1.86 19.29
CA TRP A 49 7.98 1.77 20.47
C TRP A 49 7.15 1.33 21.68
N LEU A 50 7.75 0.54 22.55
CA LEU A 50 7.21 0.24 23.88
C LEU A 50 7.83 1.19 24.91
N PRO A 51 7.14 1.49 26.04
CA PRO A 51 7.64 2.41 27.06
C PRO A 51 9.02 2.04 27.66
N ASP A 52 9.37 0.75 27.64
CA ASP A 52 10.67 0.27 28.13
C ASP A 52 11.82 0.44 27.11
N GLY A 53 11.53 1.06 25.97
CA GLY A 53 12.50 1.32 24.91
C GLY A 53 12.76 0.13 23.99
N SER A 54 12.09 -0.99 24.16
CA SER A 54 11.98 -2.04 23.14
C SER A 54 10.96 -1.63 22.06
N MET A 55 10.88 -2.36 20.97
CA MET A 55 9.91 -2.08 19.91
C MET A 55 9.08 -3.31 19.56
N ILE A 56 7.90 -3.07 19.01
CA ILE A 56 7.12 -4.09 18.32
C ILE A 56 7.29 -3.94 16.80
N LEU A 57 7.37 -5.07 16.13
CA LEU A 57 7.51 -5.16 14.69
C LEU A 57 6.65 -6.29 14.11
N ALA A 58 6.25 -6.16 12.86
CA ALA A 58 5.61 -7.25 12.11
C ALA A 58 6.66 -8.02 11.32
N THR A 59 6.63 -9.35 11.45
CA THR A 59 7.47 -10.25 10.66
C THR A 59 6.77 -11.59 10.50
N ARG A 60 7.11 -12.31 9.42
CA ARG A 60 6.54 -13.61 9.12
C ARG A 60 7.59 -14.70 9.23
N PHE A 61 7.37 -15.66 10.11
CA PHE A 61 8.12 -16.91 10.18
C PHE A 61 7.31 -18.14 9.71
N GLY A 62 5.99 -18.04 9.75
CA GLY A 62 5.04 -19.06 9.29
C GLY A 62 4.22 -18.62 8.08
N GLU A 63 2.93 -18.89 8.14
CA GLU A 63 1.98 -18.57 7.05
C GLU A 63 1.63 -17.08 6.96
N THR A 64 1.57 -16.36 8.09
CA THR A 64 1.10 -14.98 8.18
C THR A 64 2.04 -14.11 8.99
N GLU A 65 1.97 -12.78 8.81
CA GLU A 65 2.69 -11.82 9.65
C GLU A 65 2.14 -11.84 11.08
N GLN A 66 3.07 -11.80 12.06
CA GLN A 66 2.77 -11.76 13.48
C GLN A 66 3.54 -10.61 14.14
N ILE A 67 3.05 -10.17 15.29
CA ILE A 67 3.74 -9.18 16.11
C ILE A 67 4.87 -9.85 16.87
N HIS A 68 6.05 -9.23 16.81
CA HIS A 68 7.23 -9.65 17.55
C HIS A 68 7.80 -8.46 18.30
N ARG A 69 8.45 -8.73 19.42
CA ARG A 69 9.20 -7.76 20.19
C ARG A 69 10.68 -7.85 19.89
N LEU A 70 11.33 -6.72 19.81
CA LEU A 70 12.77 -6.58 19.66
C LEU A 70 13.32 -5.66 20.77
N ARG A 71 14.21 -6.19 21.60
CA ARG A 71 14.69 -5.48 22.80
C ARG A 71 15.97 -4.66 22.55
N ALA A 72 16.76 -5.06 21.57
CA ALA A 72 18.05 -4.44 21.25
C ALA A 72 18.39 -4.73 19.78
N PRO A 73 19.36 -4.01 19.20
CA PRO A 73 19.80 -4.26 17.83
C PRO A 73 20.17 -5.73 17.60
N LEU A 74 19.62 -6.32 16.55
CA LEU A 74 19.86 -7.69 16.10
C LEU A 74 19.60 -8.78 17.16
N SER A 75 18.86 -8.46 18.23
CA SER A 75 18.47 -9.44 19.23
C SER A 75 17.39 -10.39 18.70
N MET A 76 17.12 -11.45 19.45
CA MET A 76 16.07 -12.41 19.13
C MET A 76 14.69 -11.71 19.05
N ARG A 77 13.92 -12.05 18.03
CA ARG A 77 12.53 -11.60 17.86
C ARG A 77 11.62 -12.48 18.69
N GLU A 78 11.04 -11.94 19.74
CA GLU A 78 10.09 -12.62 20.63
C GLU A 78 8.69 -12.50 20.03
N GLN A 79 8.06 -13.61 19.62
CA GLN A 79 6.72 -13.60 19.04
C GLN A 79 5.68 -13.34 20.13
N LEU A 80 4.79 -12.37 19.90
CA LEU A 80 3.77 -11.91 20.84
C LEU A 80 2.33 -12.20 20.37
N SER A 81 2.11 -12.43 19.07
CA SER A 81 0.79 -12.78 18.53
C SER A 81 0.84 -14.11 17.80
N PHE A 82 -0.31 -14.83 17.78
CA PHE A 82 -0.42 -16.17 17.19
C PHE A 82 -1.72 -16.31 16.38
N GLU A 83 -2.07 -15.27 15.61
CA GLU A 83 -3.29 -15.23 14.82
C GLU A 83 -3.17 -16.06 13.54
N SER A 84 -4.11 -16.96 13.33
CA SER A 84 -4.13 -17.81 12.14
C SER A 84 -4.29 -17.04 10.84
N ALA A 85 -4.98 -15.90 10.88
CA ALA A 85 -5.17 -15.00 9.74
C ALA A 85 -4.14 -13.85 9.70
N GLY A 86 -3.23 -13.80 10.69
CA GLY A 86 -2.19 -12.78 10.77
C GLY A 86 -2.65 -11.47 11.42
N VAL A 87 -1.79 -10.47 11.34
CA VAL A 87 -2.00 -9.15 11.93
C VAL A 87 -1.80 -8.07 10.87
N LEU A 88 -2.80 -7.17 10.74
CA LEU A 88 -2.78 -6.07 9.77
C LEU A 88 -2.10 -4.81 10.31
N ALA A 89 -2.39 -4.47 11.57
CA ALA A 89 -1.88 -3.28 12.24
C ALA A 89 -1.75 -3.53 13.74
N ALA A 90 -0.94 -2.72 14.42
CA ALA A 90 -0.89 -2.68 15.87
C ALA A 90 -0.46 -1.29 16.34
N ALA A 91 -0.75 -0.99 17.61
CA ALA A 91 -0.31 0.23 18.29
C ALA A 91 0.03 -0.11 19.74
N ALA A 92 1.20 0.31 20.20
CA ALA A 92 1.62 0.14 21.58
C ALA A 92 0.84 1.08 22.50
N GLU A 93 0.55 0.63 23.70
CA GLU A 93 0.02 1.48 24.77
C GLU A 93 1.15 2.44 25.20
N PRO A 94 0.90 3.77 25.23
CA PRO A 94 1.98 4.73 25.30
C PRO A 94 2.62 4.89 26.69
N GLU A 95 1.93 4.56 27.78
CA GLU A 95 2.35 4.97 29.13
C GLU A 95 2.74 3.80 30.04
N HIS A 96 2.04 2.69 29.99
CA HIS A 96 2.14 1.63 31.00
C HIS A 96 2.52 0.25 30.41
N GLY A 97 3.77 -0.15 30.55
CA GLY A 97 4.15 -1.55 30.40
C GLY A 97 4.35 -2.03 28.97
N GLN A 98 3.76 -3.18 28.63
CA GLN A 98 4.03 -3.93 27.40
C GLN A 98 2.75 -4.22 26.62
N ALA A 99 1.67 -3.49 26.95
CA ALA A 99 0.40 -3.68 26.29
C ALA A 99 0.41 -3.10 24.87
N PHE A 100 -0.31 -3.73 23.98
CA PHE A 100 -0.58 -3.21 22.65
C PHE A 100 -1.94 -3.72 22.16
N VAL A 101 -2.58 -2.94 21.32
CA VAL A 101 -3.77 -3.35 20.59
C VAL A 101 -3.36 -3.73 19.17
N TYR A 102 -3.98 -4.77 18.61
CA TYR A 102 -3.72 -5.16 17.23
C TYR A 102 -4.99 -5.56 16.49
N LEU A 103 -4.95 -5.39 15.18
CA LEU A 103 -6.03 -5.69 14.27
C LEU A 103 -5.76 -7.01 13.56
N SER A 104 -6.64 -8.00 13.74
CA SER A 104 -6.55 -9.29 13.07
C SER A 104 -7.75 -9.49 12.13
N PRO A 105 -7.54 -9.87 10.86
CA PRO A 105 -8.63 -10.17 9.94
C PRO A 105 -9.37 -11.43 10.37
N ARG A 106 -10.64 -11.51 10.05
CA ARG A 106 -11.46 -12.70 10.30
C ARG A 106 -11.68 -13.47 9.01
N MET A 107 -11.29 -14.76 9.03
CA MET A 107 -11.52 -15.72 7.92
C MET A 107 -11.07 -15.23 6.54
N GLY A 108 -9.92 -14.52 6.46
CA GLY A 108 -9.41 -13.98 5.19
C GLY A 108 -10.27 -12.90 4.55
N GLY A 109 -11.32 -12.45 5.27
CA GLY A 109 -12.23 -11.40 4.82
C GLY A 109 -11.78 -10.00 5.24
N GLN A 110 -12.58 -9.01 4.89
CA GLN A 110 -12.34 -7.61 5.29
C GLN A 110 -12.80 -7.30 6.70
N ASN A 111 -13.63 -8.16 7.30
CA ASN A 111 -13.99 -8.01 8.70
C ASN A 111 -12.76 -8.32 9.56
N SER A 112 -12.61 -7.55 10.61
CA SER A 112 -11.45 -7.60 11.49
C SER A 112 -11.87 -7.40 12.93
N ALA A 113 -11.09 -7.94 13.85
CA ALA A 113 -11.26 -7.72 15.27
C ALA A 113 -10.06 -6.97 15.83
N LEU A 114 -10.33 -6.06 16.75
CA LEU A 114 -9.32 -5.48 17.62
C LEU A 114 -9.13 -6.38 18.84
N LEU A 115 -7.87 -6.72 19.10
CA LEU A 115 -7.45 -7.54 20.23
C LEU A 115 -6.44 -6.76 21.07
N LEU A 116 -6.57 -6.88 22.38
CA LEU A 116 -5.67 -6.28 23.36
C LEU A 116 -4.75 -7.35 23.95
N GLN A 117 -3.46 -7.20 23.80
CA GLN A 117 -2.42 -7.98 24.45
C GLN A 117 -1.81 -7.16 25.58
N ARG A 118 -1.90 -7.63 26.81
CA ARG A 118 -1.39 -6.90 27.99
C ARG A 118 0.02 -7.29 28.39
N GLY A 119 0.53 -8.39 27.88
CA GLY A 119 1.88 -8.88 28.16
C GLY A 119 2.11 -10.23 27.48
N PRO A 120 3.37 -10.70 27.41
CA PRO A 120 3.73 -11.90 26.65
C PRO A 120 3.09 -13.19 27.21
N ASP A 121 2.82 -13.23 28.52
CA ASP A 121 2.31 -14.42 29.20
C ASP A 121 0.77 -14.43 29.35
N GLN A 122 0.08 -13.46 28.77
CA GLN A 122 -1.37 -13.34 28.84
C GLN A 122 -1.99 -13.62 27.48
N ALA A 123 -3.16 -14.27 27.48
CA ALA A 123 -3.91 -14.41 26.24
C ALA A 123 -4.47 -13.04 25.78
N ALA A 124 -4.47 -12.80 24.49
CA ALA A 124 -5.10 -11.61 23.93
C ALA A 124 -6.61 -11.61 24.18
N VAL A 125 -7.15 -10.45 24.53
CA VAL A 125 -8.57 -10.24 24.76
C VAL A 125 -9.19 -9.53 23.58
N ALA A 126 -10.24 -10.10 22.97
CA ALA A 126 -10.97 -9.45 21.91
C ALA A 126 -11.74 -8.24 22.45
N LEU A 127 -11.45 -7.06 21.91
CA LEU A 127 -12.15 -5.82 22.20
C LEU A 127 -13.38 -5.64 21.30
N THR A 128 -13.36 -6.22 20.11
CA THR A 128 -14.48 -6.21 19.15
C THR A 128 -14.79 -7.62 18.66
N ASP A 129 -16.00 -7.83 18.17
CA ASP A 129 -16.54 -9.15 17.83
C ASP A 129 -16.04 -9.71 16.46
N GLY A 130 -15.40 -8.86 15.65
CA GLY A 130 -14.91 -9.24 14.32
C GLY A 130 -15.98 -9.42 13.24
N ASN A 131 -17.20 -8.93 13.49
CA ASN A 131 -18.29 -8.97 12.52
C ASN A 131 -18.30 -7.78 11.57
N PHE A 132 -17.44 -6.79 11.82
CA PHE A 132 -17.37 -5.53 11.10
C PHE A 132 -15.96 -5.26 10.58
N ARG A 133 -15.84 -4.26 9.70
CA ARG A 133 -14.56 -3.73 9.23
C ARG A 133 -14.04 -2.72 10.23
N ASP A 134 -13.43 -3.19 11.30
CA ASP A 134 -12.75 -2.32 12.22
C ASP A 134 -11.40 -1.89 11.60
N GLY A 135 -11.03 -0.62 11.78
CA GLY A 135 -9.75 -0.06 11.36
C GLY A 135 -8.69 -0.12 12.46
N PRO A 136 -7.45 0.31 12.16
CA PRO A 136 -6.40 0.45 13.16
C PRO A 136 -6.85 1.34 14.30
N ALA A 137 -6.47 0.98 15.53
CA ALA A 137 -6.75 1.76 16.72
C ALA A 137 -5.66 2.79 16.99
N LEU A 138 -6.05 3.92 17.54
CA LEU A 138 -5.18 4.98 18.02
C LEU A 138 -5.42 5.17 19.53
N TRP A 139 -4.38 5.01 20.33
CA TRP A 139 -4.41 5.18 21.77
C TRP A 139 -4.48 6.66 22.18
N ALA A 140 -5.27 6.95 23.22
CA ALA A 140 -5.11 8.17 24.01
C ALA A 140 -3.79 8.11 24.79
N HIS A 141 -3.19 9.28 25.11
CA HIS A 141 -1.91 9.33 25.80
C HIS A 141 -1.98 8.72 27.21
N ASP A 142 -3.18 8.77 27.86
CA ASP A 142 -3.40 8.18 29.18
C ASP A 142 -3.43 6.63 29.18
N GLY A 143 -3.35 5.97 28.01
CA GLY A 143 -3.32 4.52 27.88
C GLY A 143 -4.63 3.81 28.25
N THR A 144 -5.72 4.53 28.49
CA THR A 144 -7.00 3.96 28.92
C THR A 144 -8.03 3.82 27.81
N ARG A 145 -7.89 4.57 26.74
CA ARG A 145 -8.88 4.66 25.65
C ARG A 145 -8.23 4.47 24.29
N ILE A 146 -8.98 3.87 23.38
CA ILE A 146 -8.65 3.80 21.95
C ILE A 146 -9.78 4.37 21.11
N VAL A 147 -9.42 4.92 19.96
CA VAL A 147 -10.36 5.31 18.92
C VAL A 147 -10.04 4.55 17.63
N PHE A 148 -11.05 4.13 16.90
CA PHE A 148 -10.90 3.41 15.65
C PHE A 148 -12.09 3.66 14.71
N SER A 149 -11.89 3.47 13.42
CA SER A 149 -12.98 3.53 12.43
C SER A 149 -13.67 2.17 12.29
N SER A 150 -14.99 2.16 12.09
CA SER A 150 -15.78 0.93 11.91
C SER A 150 -16.94 1.17 10.95
N ASN A 151 -17.41 0.12 10.27
CA ASN A 151 -18.67 0.18 9.51
C ASN A 151 -19.88 -0.37 10.28
N ARG A 152 -19.79 -0.46 11.61
CA ARG A 152 -20.78 -1.07 12.49
C ARG A 152 -22.11 -0.34 12.45
N ALA A 153 -22.12 0.99 12.48
CA ALA A 153 -23.33 1.79 12.38
C ALA A 153 -23.89 1.87 10.96
N ALA A 154 -23.04 1.83 9.94
CA ALA A 154 -23.43 1.85 8.52
C ALA A 154 -24.00 0.51 8.01
N GLY A 155 -23.87 -0.57 8.80
CA GLY A 155 -24.26 -1.92 8.41
C GLY A 155 -23.20 -2.66 7.56
N VAL A 156 -23.38 -3.98 7.45
CA VAL A 156 -22.36 -4.91 6.91
C VAL A 156 -21.94 -4.62 5.46
N ALA A 157 -22.78 -3.98 4.67
CA ALA A 157 -22.53 -3.70 3.25
C ALA A 157 -21.96 -2.30 2.97
N GLY A 158 -21.85 -1.43 3.98
CA GLY A 158 -21.43 -0.05 3.80
C GLY A 158 -19.92 0.10 3.60
N ARG A 159 -19.52 0.94 2.62
CA ARG A 159 -18.15 1.45 2.51
C ARG A 159 -17.89 2.64 3.44
N GLU A 160 -18.93 3.11 4.09
CA GLU A 160 -18.91 4.17 5.09
C GLU A 160 -18.21 3.69 6.35
N ARG A 161 -17.59 4.60 7.06
CA ARG A 161 -16.93 4.30 8.34
C ARG A 161 -17.24 5.39 9.32
N ASP A 162 -17.79 4.97 10.43
CA ASP A 162 -17.97 5.80 11.62
C ASP A 162 -16.72 5.75 12.49
N LEU A 163 -16.61 6.68 13.43
CA LEU A 163 -15.52 6.73 14.38
C LEU A 163 -16.04 6.30 15.76
N GLU A 164 -15.39 5.32 16.37
CA GLU A 164 -15.78 4.70 17.61
C GLU A 164 -14.72 4.84 18.69
N LEU A 165 -15.14 5.17 19.90
CA LEU A 165 -14.31 5.29 21.11
C LEU A 165 -14.59 4.11 22.05
N LEU A 166 -13.53 3.47 22.53
CA LEU A 166 -13.60 2.35 23.47
C LEU A 166 -12.69 2.59 24.66
N ASP A 167 -13.20 2.36 25.85
CA ASP A 167 -12.45 2.26 27.09
C ASP A 167 -11.87 0.84 27.22
N THR A 168 -10.55 0.73 27.25
CA THR A 168 -9.86 -0.56 27.32
C THR A 168 -9.78 -1.14 28.73
N THR A 169 -10.15 -0.39 29.75
CA THR A 169 -10.20 -0.82 31.15
C THR A 169 -11.44 -1.65 31.47
N GLY A 170 -12.44 -1.66 30.56
CA GLY A 170 -13.60 -2.56 30.62
C GLY A 170 -14.84 -1.97 31.33
N GLY A 171 -14.90 -0.65 31.50
CA GLY A 171 -15.98 -0.01 32.27
C GLY A 171 -17.10 0.64 31.47
N ALA A 172 -16.81 1.10 30.24
CA ALA A 172 -17.75 1.87 29.44
C ALA A 172 -18.15 1.17 28.14
N PRO A 173 -19.38 1.31 27.66
CA PRO A 173 -19.79 0.82 26.36
C PRO A 173 -19.10 1.59 25.24
N LEU A 174 -19.00 0.94 24.09
CA LEU A 174 -18.53 1.57 22.84
C LEU A 174 -19.38 2.81 22.52
N ARG A 175 -18.73 3.92 22.19
CA ARG A 175 -19.39 5.19 21.88
C ARG A 175 -19.04 5.68 20.49
N VAL A 176 -20.04 5.99 19.67
CA VAL A 176 -19.86 6.62 18.37
C VAL A 176 -19.52 8.11 18.56
N LEU A 177 -18.38 8.55 18.02
CA LEU A 177 -17.93 9.95 18.08
C LEU A 177 -18.28 10.73 16.81
N ALA A 178 -18.24 10.09 15.66
CA ALA A 178 -18.55 10.72 14.38
C ALA A 178 -19.20 9.70 13.44
N THR A 179 -20.25 10.14 12.75
CA THR A 179 -20.99 9.32 11.80
C THR A 179 -21.49 10.19 10.64
N GLY A 180 -21.92 9.56 9.55
CA GLY A 180 -22.56 10.26 8.44
C GLY A 180 -22.61 9.42 7.16
N ALA A 181 -23.81 9.31 6.58
CA ALA A 181 -23.99 8.61 5.31
C ALA A 181 -23.13 9.20 4.20
N GLY A 182 -22.46 8.35 3.42
CA GLY A 182 -21.58 8.74 2.34
C GLY A 182 -20.18 9.18 2.77
N TRP A 183 -19.80 9.04 4.04
CA TRP A 183 -18.52 9.48 4.56
C TRP A 183 -17.72 8.34 5.20
N ARG A 184 -16.40 8.52 5.20
CA ARG A 184 -15.44 7.75 5.97
C ARG A 184 -14.73 8.68 6.93
N TRP A 185 -14.79 8.35 8.21
CA TRP A 185 -14.09 9.04 9.27
C TRP A 185 -12.86 8.26 9.69
N GLN A 186 -11.80 8.97 10.00
CA GLN A 186 -10.56 8.43 10.54
C GLN A 186 -10.02 9.36 11.62
N ALA A 187 -9.60 8.79 12.74
CA ALA A 187 -8.83 9.52 13.74
C ALA A 187 -7.38 9.62 13.25
N LEU A 188 -6.79 10.80 13.34
CA LEU A 188 -5.41 11.06 12.96
C LEU A 188 -4.52 11.19 14.20
N ASP A 189 -4.99 11.93 15.22
CA ASP A 189 -4.20 12.19 16.42
C ASP A 189 -5.07 12.62 17.61
N TRP A 190 -4.54 12.46 18.84
CA TRP A 190 -5.10 12.98 20.08
C TRP A 190 -4.38 14.28 20.46
N SER A 191 -5.14 15.25 21.01
CA SER A 191 -4.52 16.40 21.67
C SER A 191 -3.76 15.95 22.91
N LEU A 192 -2.69 16.67 23.28
CA LEU A 192 -1.84 16.33 24.42
C LEU A 192 -2.57 16.17 25.77
N ASP A 193 -3.75 16.75 25.91
CA ASP A 193 -4.61 16.65 27.10
C ASP A 193 -5.70 15.58 26.97
N ASP A 194 -5.70 14.79 25.89
CA ASP A 194 -6.68 13.75 25.56
C ASP A 194 -8.16 14.21 25.54
N ARG A 195 -8.39 15.52 25.35
CA ARG A 195 -9.73 16.10 25.29
C ARG A 195 -10.27 16.25 23.89
N ARG A 196 -9.40 16.33 22.90
CA ARG A 196 -9.76 16.52 21.50
C ARG A 196 -9.11 15.47 20.61
N LEU A 197 -9.81 15.14 19.53
CA LEU A 197 -9.31 14.32 18.45
C LEU A 197 -9.19 15.14 17.18
N LEU A 198 -8.10 14.98 16.46
CA LEU A 198 -7.95 15.44 15.08
C LEU A 198 -8.47 14.34 14.16
N LEU A 199 -9.42 14.69 13.33
CA LEU A 199 -10.14 13.76 12.46
C LEU A 199 -9.97 14.12 10.99
N ALA A 200 -9.93 13.11 10.15
CA ALA A 200 -10.05 13.21 8.71
C ALA A 200 -11.42 12.68 8.25
N ARG A 201 -12.03 13.37 7.28
CA ARG A 201 -13.27 12.97 6.63
C ARG A 201 -13.10 12.91 5.12
N THR A 202 -13.44 11.79 4.52
CA THR A 202 -13.39 11.58 3.07
C THR A 202 -14.75 11.10 2.56
N SER A 203 -15.25 11.65 1.45
CA SER A 203 -16.46 11.14 0.81
C SER A 203 -16.19 9.75 0.21
N VAL A 204 -17.14 8.84 0.35
CA VAL A 204 -17.05 7.51 -0.27
C VAL A 204 -16.93 7.64 -1.78
N GLY A 205 -15.90 7.03 -2.37
CA GLY A 205 -15.62 7.12 -3.80
C GLY A 205 -14.88 8.38 -4.26
N SER A 206 -14.54 9.30 -3.33
CA SER A 206 -13.70 10.46 -3.63
C SER A 206 -12.21 10.13 -3.52
N GLU A 207 -11.42 10.71 -4.42
CA GLU A 207 -9.95 10.71 -4.37
C GLU A 207 -9.39 12.06 -3.89
N ALA A 208 -10.26 12.98 -3.45
CA ALA A 208 -9.85 14.26 -2.89
C ALA A 208 -9.15 14.09 -1.53
N GLU A 209 -8.25 15.02 -1.21
CA GLU A 209 -7.63 15.05 0.11
C GLU A 209 -8.70 15.17 1.22
N PRO A 210 -8.51 14.46 2.36
CA PRO A 210 -9.45 14.50 3.48
C PRO A 210 -9.67 15.90 4.04
N GLU A 211 -10.90 16.20 4.43
CA GLU A 211 -11.24 17.39 5.21
C GLU A 211 -10.94 17.15 6.69
N LEU A 212 -10.39 18.16 7.36
CA LEU A 212 -9.99 18.07 8.76
C LEU A 212 -11.04 18.63 9.73
N PHE A 213 -11.21 17.95 10.85
CA PHE A 213 -12.10 18.32 11.94
C PHE A 213 -11.42 18.16 13.29
N LEU A 214 -11.88 18.93 14.26
CA LEU A 214 -11.65 18.67 15.69
C LEU A 214 -12.92 18.10 16.30
N ALA A 215 -12.80 17.03 17.06
CA ALA A 215 -13.87 16.50 17.89
C ALA A 215 -13.55 16.73 19.37
N ASP A 216 -14.49 17.27 20.15
CA ASP A 216 -14.43 17.24 21.59
C ASP A 216 -14.83 15.85 22.07
N VAL A 217 -13.96 15.19 22.84
CA VAL A 217 -14.15 13.80 23.23
C VAL A 217 -15.31 13.63 24.21
N ALA A 218 -15.60 14.62 25.06
CA ALA A 218 -16.65 14.54 26.06
C ALA A 218 -18.05 14.73 25.45
N SER A 219 -18.21 15.75 24.61
CA SER A 219 -19.50 16.11 24.00
C SER A 219 -19.76 15.46 22.65
N ALA A 220 -18.73 14.93 21.97
CA ALA A 220 -18.74 14.51 20.57
C ALA A 220 -19.08 15.66 19.59
N GLU A 221 -18.87 16.91 19.98
CA GLU A 221 -19.05 18.06 19.11
C GLU A 221 -17.95 18.11 18.06
N LEU A 222 -18.33 18.27 16.78
CA LEU A 222 -17.44 18.34 15.65
C LEU A 222 -17.27 19.78 15.18
N THR A 223 -16.04 20.25 15.10
CA THR A 223 -15.68 21.56 14.55
C THR A 223 -14.86 21.37 13.27
N ALA A 224 -15.40 21.82 12.13
CA ALA A 224 -14.66 21.79 10.86
C ALA A 224 -13.48 22.77 10.90
N LEU A 225 -12.30 22.31 10.51
CA LEU A 225 -11.15 23.17 10.32
C LEU A 225 -11.23 23.83 8.95
N THR A 226 -10.99 25.15 8.91
CA THR A 226 -11.09 25.94 7.67
C THR A 226 -9.89 26.86 7.54
N LEU A 227 -9.53 27.14 6.28
CA LEU A 227 -8.55 28.18 5.99
C LEU A 227 -9.08 29.56 6.38
N PRO A 228 -8.25 30.47 6.91
CA PRO A 228 -8.67 31.82 7.28
C PRO A 228 -9.19 32.59 6.06
N ARG A 229 -10.27 33.35 6.26
CA ARG A 229 -10.79 34.24 5.24
C ARG A 229 -9.80 35.36 4.93
N LYS A 230 -9.59 35.67 3.65
CA LYS A 230 -8.90 36.89 3.27
C LYS A 230 -9.66 38.11 3.83
N PRO A 231 -8.97 39.17 4.32
CA PRO A 231 -9.60 40.30 5.04
C PRO A 231 -10.67 41.08 4.25
N GLU A 232 -10.77 40.91 2.96
CA GLU A 232 -11.64 41.72 2.08
C GLU A 232 -13.14 41.34 2.06
N GLY A 233 -13.60 40.46 2.97
CA GLY A 233 -15.02 40.35 3.38
C GLY A 233 -16.09 39.91 2.37
N LYS A 234 -15.78 39.72 1.10
CA LYS A 234 -16.69 39.29 0.03
C LYS A 234 -16.22 38.01 -0.68
N GLY A 235 -15.78 37.01 0.10
CA GLY A 235 -15.35 35.72 -0.44
C GLY A 235 -16.41 34.62 -0.33
N PRO A 236 -16.25 33.50 -1.06
CA PRO A 236 -17.07 32.31 -0.91
C PRO A 236 -17.07 31.79 0.54
N ALA A 237 -17.89 30.78 0.84
CA ALA A 237 -17.92 30.10 2.14
C ALA A 237 -16.51 29.70 2.60
N PRO A 238 -16.25 29.55 3.92
CA PRO A 238 -14.95 29.10 4.42
C PRO A 238 -14.51 27.83 3.71
N THR A 239 -13.29 27.83 3.18
CA THR A 239 -12.73 26.64 2.51
C THR A 239 -12.31 25.62 3.56
N PRO A 240 -12.77 24.35 3.49
CA PRO A 240 -12.31 23.32 4.38
C PRO A 240 -10.78 23.19 4.34
N LEU A 241 -10.14 23.04 5.48
CA LEU A 241 -8.73 22.67 5.55
C LEU A 241 -8.61 21.20 5.19
N ARG A 242 -7.73 20.90 4.22
CA ARG A 242 -7.49 19.56 3.73
C ARG A 242 -6.02 19.19 3.91
N ALA A 243 -5.76 17.94 4.26
CA ALA A 243 -4.41 17.41 4.34
C ALA A 243 -4.40 15.91 4.11
N HIS A 244 -3.30 15.44 3.55
CA HIS A 244 -3.02 14.02 3.36
C HIS A 244 -2.74 13.33 4.71
N GLU A 245 -1.99 13.99 5.59
CA GLU A 245 -1.72 13.58 6.96
C GLU A 245 -1.72 14.82 7.86
N ALA A 246 -2.11 14.66 9.12
CA ALA A 246 -2.09 15.75 10.10
C ALA A 246 -1.88 15.22 11.52
N ARG A 247 -1.16 15.99 12.35
CA ARG A 247 -0.92 15.71 13.78
C ARG A 247 -0.96 17.00 14.60
N PHE A 248 -1.22 16.89 15.90
CA PHE A 248 -1.00 18.00 16.81
C PHE A 248 0.51 18.29 16.91
N ALA A 249 0.86 19.57 16.90
CA ALA A 249 2.23 19.98 17.16
C ALA A 249 2.55 19.83 18.66
N PRO A 250 3.80 19.55 19.05
CA PRO A 250 4.22 19.43 20.46
C PRO A 250 3.97 20.67 21.30
N ASP A 251 3.82 21.85 20.68
CA ASP A 251 3.49 23.11 21.38
C ASP A 251 2.02 23.15 21.90
N GLY A 252 1.19 22.15 21.55
CA GLY A 252 -0.21 22.03 21.94
C GLY A 252 -1.16 23.05 21.31
N ARG A 253 -0.67 23.93 20.41
CA ARG A 253 -1.46 24.99 19.77
C ARG A 253 -1.70 24.74 18.29
N GLY A 254 -0.68 24.28 17.59
CA GLY A 254 -0.69 24.09 16.15
C GLY A 254 -0.94 22.65 15.71
N LEU A 255 -1.03 22.51 14.39
CA LEU A 255 -1.09 21.25 13.68
C LEU A 255 0.10 21.18 12.70
N LEU A 256 0.65 19.99 12.55
CA LEU A 256 1.58 19.66 11.47
C LEU A 256 0.77 18.99 10.36
N LEU A 257 0.89 19.47 9.14
CA LEU A 257 0.06 19.07 8.00
C LEU A 257 0.93 18.68 6.80
N LEU A 258 0.67 17.53 6.19
CA LEU A 258 1.12 17.23 4.83
C LEU A 258 0.01 17.61 3.85
N THR A 259 0.21 18.68 3.08
CA THR A 259 -0.81 19.20 2.17
C THR A 259 -0.19 19.91 0.97
N ALA A 260 -0.88 19.85 -0.17
CA ALA A 260 -0.59 20.67 -1.34
C ALA A 260 -1.49 21.93 -1.39
N GLU A 261 -2.34 22.19 -0.37
CA GLU A 261 -3.25 23.33 -0.35
C GLU A 261 -2.55 24.65 0.01
N GLY A 262 -3.02 25.73 -0.60
CA GLY A 262 -2.74 27.11 -0.19
C GLY A 262 -1.44 27.72 -0.69
N ALA A 263 -0.55 27.00 -1.35
CA ALA A 263 0.79 27.51 -1.67
C ALA A 263 1.07 27.73 -3.17
N GLY A 264 0.13 27.42 -4.07
CA GLY A 264 0.41 27.42 -5.51
C GLY A 264 1.40 26.32 -5.92
N THR A 265 1.65 25.35 -5.05
CA THR A 265 2.47 24.17 -5.31
C THR A 265 1.59 23.00 -5.73
N ASP A 266 2.15 22.15 -6.57
CA ASP A 266 1.55 20.89 -6.99
C ASP A 266 1.92 19.73 -6.07
N PHE A 267 2.99 19.88 -5.29
CA PHE A 267 3.57 18.85 -4.43
C PHE A 267 3.22 19.04 -2.96
N LEU A 268 3.17 17.94 -2.21
CA LEU A 268 2.92 17.93 -0.78
C LEU A 268 4.06 18.63 -0.03
N GLN A 269 3.70 19.51 0.89
CA GLN A 269 4.58 20.23 1.79
C GLN A 269 4.26 19.87 3.23
N LEU A 270 5.24 19.87 4.10
CA LEU A 270 5.03 19.86 5.54
C LEU A 270 4.83 21.31 6.02
N ARG A 271 3.70 21.56 6.66
CA ARG A 271 3.30 22.89 7.15
C ARG A 271 2.90 22.83 8.61
N TYR A 272 3.22 23.89 9.34
CA TYR A 272 2.59 24.18 10.62
C TYR A 272 1.37 25.08 10.37
N PHE A 273 0.28 24.80 11.06
CA PHE A 273 -0.96 25.58 10.99
C PHE A 273 -1.55 25.78 12.39
N GLU A 274 -1.82 27.03 12.80
CA GLU A 274 -2.48 27.35 14.06
C GLU A 274 -3.98 27.63 13.82
N PRO A 275 -4.89 26.74 14.26
CA PRO A 275 -6.32 26.88 13.98
C PRO A 275 -6.97 28.13 14.54
N VAL A 276 -6.48 28.66 15.67
CA VAL A 276 -7.05 29.84 16.34
C VAL A 276 -6.71 31.14 15.61
N THR A 277 -5.46 31.30 15.21
CA THR A 277 -4.99 32.54 14.53
C THR A 277 -5.09 32.44 13.02
N GLY A 278 -5.14 31.21 12.47
CA GLY A 278 -5.03 30.94 11.04
C GLY A 278 -3.63 31.12 10.48
N GLU A 279 -2.61 31.27 11.35
CA GLU A 279 -1.22 31.36 10.91
C GLU A 279 -0.77 30.03 10.29
N SER A 280 -0.09 30.13 9.14
CA SER A 280 0.45 28.95 8.45
C SER A 280 1.87 29.24 7.96
N ARG A 281 2.80 28.35 8.26
CA ARG A 281 4.20 28.41 7.81
C ARG A 281 4.65 27.08 7.22
N VAL A 282 5.48 27.13 6.18
CA VAL A 282 6.10 25.97 5.58
C VAL A 282 7.28 25.54 6.45
N LEU A 283 7.34 24.27 6.81
CA LEU A 283 8.46 23.66 7.54
C LEU A 283 9.41 22.93 6.58
N ALA A 284 8.83 22.23 5.59
CA ALA A 284 9.60 21.57 4.53
C ALA A 284 8.81 21.59 3.21
N SER A 285 9.51 21.85 2.12
CA SER A 285 8.95 21.82 0.76
C SER A 285 10.03 21.53 -0.26
N GLU A 286 9.63 20.85 -1.34
CA GLU A 286 10.44 20.63 -2.52
C GLU A 286 9.67 21.10 -3.76
N SER A 287 10.39 21.55 -4.79
CA SER A 287 9.76 22.11 -6.00
C SER A 287 9.16 21.05 -6.92
N GLU A 288 9.71 19.83 -6.88
CA GLU A 288 9.39 18.75 -7.83
C GLU A 288 9.11 17.41 -7.15
N HIS A 289 9.01 17.39 -5.81
CA HIS A 289 8.86 16.17 -5.02
C HIS A 289 7.92 16.35 -3.85
N ASP A 290 7.17 15.29 -3.54
CA ASP A 290 6.32 15.24 -2.36
C ASP A 290 7.16 15.02 -1.08
N VAL A 291 6.88 15.79 -0.02
CA VAL A 291 7.20 15.39 1.35
C VAL A 291 6.15 14.33 1.75
N GLU A 292 6.58 13.15 2.25
CA GLU A 292 5.66 12.02 2.43
C GLU A 292 5.42 11.63 3.89
N LEU A 293 6.47 11.47 4.66
CA LEU A 293 6.40 11.07 6.05
C LEU A 293 7.03 12.16 6.91
N PHE A 294 6.52 12.33 8.10
CA PHE A 294 7.15 13.18 9.10
C PHE A 294 6.90 12.64 10.51
N ASP A 295 7.80 12.96 11.41
CA ASP A 295 7.60 12.84 12.85
C ASP A 295 8.42 13.88 13.59
N GLU A 296 7.91 14.31 14.73
CA GLU A 296 8.56 15.32 15.57
C GLU A 296 8.78 14.74 16.97
N SER A 297 9.96 14.97 17.56
CA SER A 297 10.22 14.55 18.93
C SER A 297 9.26 15.24 19.91
N ALA A 298 8.89 14.55 20.99
CA ALA A 298 7.90 15.04 21.95
C ALA A 298 8.25 16.41 22.58
N ASP A 299 9.53 16.76 22.63
CA ASP A 299 10.03 18.06 23.09
C ASP A 299 10.09 19.14 21.99
N GLY A 300 9.67 18.81 20.76
CA GLY A 300 9.69 19.70 19.61
C GLY A 300 11.08 20.06 19.09
N ARG A 301 12.14 19.37 19.54
CA ARG A 301 13.50 19.69 19.15
C ARG A 301 13.87 19.10 17.79
N PHE A 302 13.59 17.84 17.56
CA PHE A 302 13.96 17.17 16.32
C PHE A 302 12.73 16.97 15.44
N LEU A 303 12.84 17.38 14.18
CA LEU A 303 11.89 17.11 13.12
C LEU A 303 12.55 16.20 12.10
N ALA A 304 11.92 15.08 11.80
CA ALA A 304 12.31 14.17 10.74
C ALA A 304 11.24 14.12 9.65
N TYR A 305 11.64 14.13 8.39
CA TYR A 305 10.73 13.96 7.28
C TYR A 305 11.41 13.28 6.09
N THR A 306 10.58 12.67 5.22
CA THR A 306 11.07 12.06 3.98
C THR A 306 10.57 12.80 2.76
N VAL A 307 11.39 12.80 1.72
CA VAL A 307 11.07 13.32 0.38
C VAL A 307 11.09 12.18 -0.61
N ASN A 308 10.08 12.11 -1.47
CA ASN A 308 9.95 11.09 -2.51
C ASN A 308 10.70 11.50 -3.78
N GLU A 309 11.92 11.07 -3.92
CA GLU A 309 12.74 11.35 -5.11
C GLU A 309 12.53 10.27 -6.18
N GLY A 310 11.46 10.41 -6.94
CA GLY A 310 11.14 9.48 -8.06
C GLY A 310 10.84 8.04 -7.62
N GLY A 311 10.46 7.81 -6.36
CA GLY A 311 10.17 6.48 -5.80
C GLY A 311 11.19 5.98 -4.79
N SER A 312 12.33 6.65 -4.61
CA SER A 312 13.23 6.49 -3.46
C SER A 312 12.94 7.52 -2.40
N SER A 313 13.20 7.21 -1.14
CA SER A 313 13.05 8.16 -0.04
C SER A 313 14.38 8.80 0.33
N ARG A 314 14.42 10.13 0.41
CA ARG A 314 15.49 10.87 1.10
C ARG A 314 15.00 11.27 2.48
N LEU A 315 15.70 10.85 3.53
CA LEU A 315 15.45 11.26 4.92
C LEU A 315 16.15 12.59 5.20
N THR A 316 15.41 13.53 5.78
CA THR A 316 15.94 14.77 6.32
C THR A 316 15.66 14.81 7.83
N LEU A 317 16.65 15.23 8.61
CA LEU A 317 16.56 15.39 10.05
C LEU A 317 17.01 16.80 10.43
N VAL A 318 16.19 17.53 11.18
CA VAL A 318 16.42 18.92 11.54
C VAL A 318 16.44 19.06 13.06
N ASP A 319 17.49 19.69 13.62
CA ASP A 319 17.47 20.23 14.98
C ASP A 319 16.84 21.63 14.93
N GLN A 320 15.56 21.72 15.27
CA GLN A 320 14.79 22.97 15.19
C GLN A 320 15.28 24.05 16.17
N GLN A 321 15.83 23.64 17.30
CA GLN A 321 16.39 24.60 18.29
C GLN A 321 17.68 25.23 17.79
N ARG A 322 18.55 24.44 17.15
CA ARG A 322 19.81 24.92 16.57
C ARG A 322 19.62 25.43 15.12
N LYS A 323 18.48 25.21 14.50
CA LYS A 323 18.18 25.51 13.09
C LYS A 323 19.22 24.90 12.15
N LEU A 324 19.50 23.62 12.35
CA LEU A 324 20.57 22.89 11.67
C LEU A 324 20.03 21.59 11.12
N ASP A 325 20.31 21.34 9.83
CA ASP A 325 20.11 20.03 9.23
C ASP A 325 21.19 19.08 9.72
N LEU A 326 20.75 17.95 10.25
CA LEU A 326 21.64 16.90 10.75
C LEU A 326 21.85 15.83 9.66
N ASN A 327 23.02 15.22 9.65
CA ASN A 327 23.28 14.10 8.77
C ASN A 327 22.52 12.85 9.29
N PRO A 328 21.60 12.25 8.49
CA PRO A 328 20.88 11.06 8.92
C PRO A 328 21.73 9.77 8.89
N GLY A 329 23.03 9.88 8.70
CA GLY A 329 23.93 8.74 8.54
C GLY A 329 23.92 8.18 7.11
N SER A 330 24.62 7.06 6.91
CA SER A 330 24.71 6.40 5.61
C SER A 330 23.55 5.40 5.45
N LEU A 331 22.32 5.90 5.27
CA LEU A 331 21.18 5.07 4.90
C LEU A 331 21.41 4.47 3.49
N PRO A 332 21.20 3.15 3.31
CA PRO A 332 21.14 2.59 1.98
C PRO A 332 20.02 3.25 1.15
N PRO A 333 20.19 3.42 -0.17
CA PRO A 333 19.11 3.89 -1.03
C PRO A 333 17.92 2.93 -0.99
N GLY A 334 16.71 3.48 -0.86
CA GLY A 334 15.51 2.65 -0.78
C GLY A 334 14.26 3.45 -0.45
N ILE A 335 13.24 2.73 -0.02
CA ILE A 335 11.93 3.25 0.36
C ILE A 335 11.84 3.23 1.88
N ILE A 336 11.65 4.39 2.49
CA ILE A 336 11.38 4.51 3.91
C ILE A 336 9.87 4.45 4.12
N SER A 337 9.46 3.58 5.02
CA SER A 337 8.09 3.50 5.53
C SER A 337 8.11 3.43 7.04
N ASN A 338 7.13 3.99 7.71
CA ASN A 338 7.08 4.15 9.17
C ASN A 338 8.27 4.96 9.72
N LEU A 339 8.00 6.13 10.16
CA LEU A 339 8.97 7.03 10.78
C LEU A 339 8.41 7.45 12.14
N LYS A 340 9.11 7.13 13.25
CA LYS A 340 8.62 7.47 14.59
C LYS A 340 9.74 7.61 15.61
N PHE A 341 9.73 8.73 16.33
CA PHE A 341 10.56 8.92 17.51
C PHE A 341 10.07 8.05 18.67
N ASP A 342 10.98 7.63 19.53
CA ASP A 342 10.61 7.10 20.84
C ASP A 342 10.11 8.23 21.76
N ALA A 343 9.45 7.86 22.85
CA ALA A 343 8.89 8.83 23.81
C ALA A 343 9.94 9.79 24.39
N THR A 344 11.24 9.42 24.37
CA THR A 344 12.33 10.27 24.86
C THR A 344 12.86 11.26 23.82
N GLY A 345 12.44 11.14 22.56
CA GLY A 345 12.97 11.90 21.42
C GLY A 345 14.42 11.60 21.04
N LYS A 346 15.04 10.57 21.66
CA LYS A 346 16.45 10.23 21.46
C LYS A 346 16.70 9.25 20.33
N ARG A 347 15.68 8.52 19.89
CA ARG A 347 15.79 7.51 18.85
C ARG A 347 14.65 7.63 17.87
N LEU A 348 14.98 7.62 16.60
CA LEU A 348 14.04 7.61 15.47
C LEU A 348 14.09 6.24 14.82
N ALA A 349 13.00 5.47 14.88
CA ALA A 349 12.88 4.22 14.17
C ALA A 349 12.29 4.44 12.78
N LEU A 350 12.74 3.65 11.82
CA LEU A 350 12.23 3.62 10.46
C LEU A 350 12.31 2.21 9.87
N THR A 351 11.45 1.93 8.91
CA THR A 351 11.53 0.74 8.06
C THR A 351 12.10 1.15 6.71
N LEU A 352 13.12 0.43 6.25
CA LEU A 352 13.75 0.64 4.95
C LEU A 352 13.72 -0.64 4.12
N GLU A 353 13.35 -0.52 2.84
CA GLU A 353 13.46 -1.59 1.85
C GLU A 353 14.03 -1.09 0.52
N SER A 354 14.55 -1.99 -0.28
CA SER A 354 14.96 -1.69 -1.66
C SER A 354 14.71 -2.90 -2.55
N ALA A 355 14.87 -2.77 -3.86
CA ALA A 355 14.73 -3.90 -4.76
C ALA A 355 15.67 -5.09 -4.44
N ARG A 356 16.77 -4.85 -3.70
CA ARG A 356 17.78 -5.85 -3.31
C ARG A 356 17.71 -6.28 -1.85
N SER A 357 16.87 -5.65 -1.04
CA SER A 357 16.77 -5.94 0.39
C SER A 357 15.31 -5.88 0.84
N PRO A 358 14.77 -6.98 1.40
CA PRO A 358 13.49 -6.94 2.09
C PRO A 358 13.50 -5.89 3.20
N ARG A 359 12.30 -5.53 3.69
CA ARG A 359 12.13 -4.55 4.77
C ARG A 359 12.96 -4.89 5.99
N ASP A 360 13.65 -3.89 6.51
CA ASP A 360 14.40 -3.93 7.76
C ASP A 360 14.17 -2.69 8.60
N VAL A 361 14.33 -2.85 9.90
CA VAL A 361 14.20 -1.78 10.88
C VAL A 361 15.57 -1.17 11.16
N TYR A 362 15.64 0.14 11.06
CA TYR A 362 16.79 0.96 11.42
C TYR A 362 16.39 1.95 12.50
N VAL A 363 17.35 2.32 13.33
CA VAL A 363 17.20 3.34 14.36
C VAL A 363 18.31 4.37 14.20
N LEU A 364 17.92 5.62 14.11
CA LEU A 364 18.80 6.78 14.07
C LEU A 364 18.77 7.50 15.43
N GLU A 365 19.93 7.76 16.00
CA GLU A 365 20.10 8.59 17.19
C GLU A 365 20.46 10.02 16.74
N PRO A 366 19.56 11.01 16.88
CA PRO A 366 19.78 12.37 16.38
C PRO A 366 21.00 13.07 16.96
N GLU A 367 21.25 12.91 18.25
CA GLU A 367 22.36 13.58 18.96
C GLU A 367 23.72 13.10 18.45
N THR A 368 23.89 11.81 18.25
CA THR A 368 25.16 11.20 17.82
C THR A 368 25.23 11.04 16.30
N GLN A 369 24.12 11.25 15.59
CA GLN A 369 23.95 10.97 14.16
C GLN A 369 24.33 9.53 13.80
N THR A 370 24.09 8.60 14.74
CA THR A 370 24.43 7.18 14.61
C THR A 370 23.23 6.42 14.09
N LEU A 371 23.41 5.76 12.94
CA LEU A 371 22.42 4.86 12.36
C LEU A 371 22.76 3.41 12.70
N THR A 372 21.82 2.69 13.29
CA THR A 372 21.99 1.28 13.67
C THR A 372 20.89 0.43 13.03
N ARG A 373 21.27 -0.67 12.37
CA ARG A 373 20.32 -1.69 11.89
C ARG A 373 19.85 -2.55 13.07
N TRP A 374 18.54 -2.60 13.28
CA TRP A 374 17.94 -3.32 14.39
C TRP A 374 17.43 -4.72 14.01
N SER A 375 17.01 -4.93 12.78
CA SER A 375 16.61 -6.24 12.30
C SER A 375 17.47 -6.68 11.12
N ALA A 376 17.65 -7.99 10.95
CA ALA A 376 18.30 -8.56 9.79
C ALA A 376 17.30 -9.45 9.05
N SER A 377 16.80 -8.96 7.94
CA SER A 377 15.91 -9.69 7.05
C SER A 377 16.70 -10.42 5.98
N GLU A 378 16.15 -11.50 5.48
CA GLU A 378 16.81 -12.41 4.55
C GLU A 378 16.04 -12.42 3.21
N PRO A 379 16.72 -12.26 2.07
CA PRO A 379 16.08 -12.36 0.75
C PRO A 379 15.72 -13.81 0.36
N GLY A 380 15.92 -14.76 1.26
CA GLY A 380 15.87 -16.21 1.01
C GLY A 380 17.27 -16.80 0.82
N PRO A 381 17.40 -18.07 0.47
CA PRO A 381 18.68 -18.73 0.21
C PRO A 381 19.27 -18.31 -1.16
N ILE A 382 19.43 -17.01 -1.36
CA ILE A 382 19.94 -16.38 -2.58
C ILE A 382 21.09 -15.47 -2.19
N ASP A 383 22.12 -15.41 -3.02
CA ASP A 383 23.18 -14.42 -2.85
C ASP A 383 22.61 -13.00 -3.07
N PRO A 384 22.61 -12.12 -2.06
CA PRO A 384 22.10 -10.76 -2.20
C PRO A 384 22.79 -9.95 -3.29
N SER A 385 24.03 -10.28 -3.65
CA SER A 385 24.78 -9.61 -4.71
C SER A 385 24.22 -9.90 -6.12
N SER A 386 23.52 -11.02 -6.28
CA SER A 386 22.86 -11.40 -7.53
C SER A 386 21.53 -10.68 -7.77
N LEU A 387 20.97 -10.05 -6.75
CA LEU A 387 19.69 -9.36 -6.85
C LEU A 387 19.82 -8.09 -7.69
N ILE A 388 18.80 -7.82 -8.50
CA ILE A 388 18.81 -6.72 -9.48
C ILE A 388 18.27 -5.43 -8.85
N MET A 389 19.05 -4.35 -8.99
CA MET A 389 18.59 -2.99 -8.76
C MET A 389 18.07 -2.44 -10.10
N PRO A 390 16.82 -1.97 -10.20
CA PRO A 390 16.32 -1.41 -11.44
C PRO A 390 16.94 -0.04 -11.72
N SER A 391 17.00 0.30 -13.01
CA SER A 391 17.28 1.67 -13.45
C SER A 391 16.01 2.37 -13.89
N MET A 392 15.93 3.68 -13.70
CA MET A 392 14.84 4.48 -14.25
C MET A 392 15.07 4.73 -15.73
N VAL A 393 14.05 4.52 -16.54
CA VAL A 393 13.99 4.88 -17.95
C VAL A 393 12.84 5.87 -18.17
N GLN A 394 12.96 6.69 -19.20
CA GLN A 394 11.93 7.64 -19.61
C GLN A 394 11.46 7.31 -21.01
N PHE A 395 10.17 7.49 -21.27
CA PHE A 395 9.57 7.31 -22.58
C PHE A 395 8.54 8.40 -22.88
N PRO A 396 8.46 8.88 -24.15
CA PRO A 396 7.46 9.86 -24.53
C PRO A 396 6.08 9.21 -24.62
N THR A 397 5.04 9.95 -24.18
CA THR A 397 3.65 9.53 -24.36
C THR A 397 2.95 10.29 -25.48
N TRP A 398 1.70 9.97 -25.73
CA TRP A 398 0.88 10.41 -26.88
C TRP A 398 0.44 11.88 -26.80
N ASP A 399 0.38 12.48 -25.62
CA ASP A 399 -0.02 13.88 -25.42
C ASP A 399 1.19 14.81 -25.29
N ARG A 400 0.89 16.11 -25.30
CA ARG A 400 1.91 17.15 -25.23
C ARG A 400 1.65 18.10 -24.06
N VAL A 401 2.73 18.54 -23.44
CA VAL A 401 2.77 19.61 -22.44
C VAL A 401 3.74 20.67 -22.94
N ASP A 402 3.33 21.90 -23.01
CA ASP A 402 4.13 23.04 -23.51
C ASP A 402 4.77 22.79 -24.90
N GLY A 403 4.01 22.09 -25.76
CA GLY A 403 4.46 21.76 -27.12
C GLY A 403 5.42 20.56 -27.25
N GLN A 404 5.88 20.01 -26.13
CA GLN A 404 6.73 18.80 -26.09
C GLN A 404 5.90 17.56 -25.74
N ALA A 405 6.31 16.37 -26.22
CA ALA A 405 5.69 15.13 -25.78
C ALA A 405 5.85 14.99 -24.26
N ARG A 406 4.75 14.67 -23.55
CA ARG A 406 4.84 14.33 -22.13
C ARG A 406 5.77 13.12 -21.97
N THR A 407 6.66 13.18 -21.00
CA THR A 407 7.57 12.08 -20.67
C THR A 407 7.10 11.40 -19.40
N LEU A 408 7.00 10.08 -19.44
CA LEU A 408 6.70 9.23 -18.29
C LEU A 408 7.93 8.41 -17.91
N SER A 409 7.99 8.03 -16.63
CA SER A 409 9.06 7.17 -16.11
C SER A 409 8.60 5.72 -15.96
N ALA A 410 9.54 4.79 -16.11
CA ALA A 410 9.38 3.40 -15.74
C ALA A 410 10.65 2.89 -15.05
N TYR A 411 10.49 1.99 -14.07
CA TYR A 411 11.61 1.22 -13.56
C TYR A 411 11.85 0.00 -14.45
N ALA A 412 13.11 -0.20 -14.86
CA ALA A 412 13.52 -1.30 -15.72
C ALA A 412 14.47 -2.25 -14.97
N TYR A 413 13.99 -3.45 -14.69
CA TYR A 413 14.80 -4.54 -14.16
C TYR A 413 15.38 -5.32 -15.34
N ARG A 414 16.69 -5.37 -15.45
CA ARG A 414 17.40 -6.03 -16.56
C ARG A 414 18.31 -7.13 -16.04
N PRO A 415 18.33 -8.31 -16.67
CA PRO A 415 19.31 -9.35 -16.34
C PRO A 415 20.74 -8.85 -16.49
N THR A 416 21.59 -9.19 -15.54
CA THR A 416 23.03 -8.88 -15.64
C THR A 416 23.68 -9.76 -16.70
N ALA A 417 24.33 -9.18 -17.68
CA ALA A 417 25.13 -9.92 -18.63
C ALA A 417 26.50 -10.24 -18.02
N PRO A 418 27.05 -11.46 -18.18
CA PRO A 418 28.42 -11.73 -17.81
C PRO A 418 29.41 -10.81 -18.57
N ALA A 419 30.44 -10.36 -17.88
CA ALA A 419 31.47 -9.51 -18.49
C ALA A 419 32.08 -10.20 -19.73
N GLY A 420 32.09 -9.51 -20.87
CA GLY A 420 32.63 -10.04 -22.13
C GLY A 420 31.71 -10.98 -22.93
N ALA A 421 30.47 -11.17 -22.48
CA ALA A 421 29.48 -11.91 -23.26
C ALA A 421 29.09 -11.16 -24.54
N ALA A 422 28.81 -11.91 -25.63
CA ALA A 422 28.22 -11.34 -26.84
C ALA A 422 26.89 -10.63 -26.48
N PRO A 423 26.46 -9.58 -27.24
CA PRO A 423 25.17 -8.95 -27.03
C PRO A 423 24.10 -10.02 -26.97
N PRO A 424 23.28 -10.06 -25.90
CA PRO A 424 22.22 -11.06 -25.77
C PRO A 424 21.21 -10.86 -26.91
N ALA A 425 20.57 -11.94 -27.34
CA ALA A 425 19.35 -11.86 -28.14
C ALA A 425 18.30 -10.98 -27.44
N ALA A 426 17.44 -10.33 -28.21
CA ALA A 426 16.36 -9.51 -27.67
C ALA A 426 15.53 -10.32 -26.65
N ARG A 427 15.28 -9.72 -25.48
CA ARG A 427 14.71 -10.38 -24.32
C ARG A 427 13.20 -10.19 -24.25
N PRO A 428 12.45 -11.19 -23.77
CA PRO A 428 11.03 -11.03 -23.53
C PRO A 428 10.76 -9.98 -22.44
N VAL A 429 9.64 -9.29 -22.56
CA VAL A 429 9.28 -8.15 -21.71
C VAL A 429 8.02 -8.45 -20.91
N LEU A 430 8.07 -8.21 -19.60
CA LEU A 430 6.92 -8.10 -18.75
C LEU A 430 6.68 -6.63 -18.38
N ILE A 431 5.50 -6.09 -18.72
CA ILE A 431 5.08 -4.79 -18.20
C ILE A 431 4.29 -5.04 -16.90
N LEU A 432 4.84 -4.55 -15.77
CA LEU A 432 4.25 -4.71 -14.44
C LEU A 432 3.43 -3.46 -14.08
N LEU A 433 2.11 -3.59 -14.08
CA LEU A 433 1.16 -2.50 -13.89
C LEU A 433 0.71 -2.47 -12.41
N ARG A 434 1.37 -1.67 -11.59
CA ARG A 434 1.09 -1.46 -10.16
C ARG A 434 0.97 0.02 -9.79
N SER A 435 0.90 0.92 -10.76
CA SER A 435 0.75 2.36 -10.59
C SER A 435 -0.59 2.85 -11.14
N GLY A 436 -0.93 4.12 -10.88
CA GLY A 436 -2.19 4.74 -11.24
C GLY A 436 -3.21 4.72 -10.09
N ALA A 437 -4.31 5.44 -10.24
CA ALA A 437 -5.31 5.63 -9.18
C ALA A 437 -4.69 6.09 -7.85
N GLY A 438 -3.79 7.08 -7.91
CA GLY A 438 -3.09 7.63 -6.75
C GLY A 438 -1.87 6.82 -6.26
N ARG A 439 -1.61 5.64 -6.81
CA ARG A 439 -0.48 4.77 -6.40
C ARG A 439 0.72 4.96 -7.32
N GLN A 440 1.91 5.11 -6.73
CA GLN A 440 3.19 5.10 -7.43
C GLN A 440 3.78 3.69 -7.40
N PHE A 441 4.37 3.23 -8.51
CA PHE A 441 5.30 2.11 -8.44
C PHE A 441 6.63 2.60 -7.85
N ARG A 442 7.07 1.93 -6.80
CA ARG A 442 8.35 2.16 -6.13
C ARG A 442 9.15 0.85 -6.09
N PRO A 443 10.48 0.89 -6.24
CA PRO A 443 11.30 -0.32 -6.39
C PRO A 443 11.61 -0.99 -5.04
N GLY A 444 10.58 -1.51 -4.37
CA GLY A 444 10.71 -2.37 -3.20
C GLY A 444 11.17 -3.79 -3.56
N PHE A 445 11.37 -4.64 -2.55
CA PHE A 445 11.74 -6.03 -2.74
C PHE A 445 10.55 -6.85 -3.26
N ASP A 446 10.70 -7.40 -4.46
CA ASP A 446 9.72 -8.30 -5.07
C ASP A 446 10.39 -9.62 -5.48
N PRO A 447 10.12 -10.72 -4.78
CA PRO A 447 10.76 -12.01 -5.05
C PRO A 447 10.40 -12.58 -6.42
N LEU A 448 9.16 -12.34 -6.92
CA LEU A 448 8.76 -12.81 -8.25
C LEU A 448 9.51 -12.04 -9.34
N VAL A 449 9.62 -10.70 -9.23
CA VAL A 449 10.39 -9.89 -10.18
C VAL A 449 11.85 -10.32 -10.21
N GLN A 450 12.47 -10.52 -9.03
CA GLN A 450 13.85 -10.99 -8.95
C GLN A 450 14.04 -12.36 -9.61
N TYR A 451 13.11 -13.29 -9.41
CA TYR A 451 13.11 -14.59 -10.07
C TYR A 451 12.98 -14.47 -11.60
N LEU A 452 12.02 -13.71 -12.09
CA LEU A 452 11.77 -13.55 -13.54
C LEU A 452 12.99 -12.97 -14.26
N VAL A 453 13.66 -12.03 -13.63
CA VAL A 453 14.83 -11.38 -14.23
C VAL A 453 16.07 -12.28 -14.17
N ASN A 454 16.36 -12.89 -13.02
CA ASN A 454 17.58 -13.66 -12.82
C ASN A 454 17.53 -15.05 -13.45
N GLU A 455 16.40 -15.77 -13.32
CA GLU A 455 16.30 -17.16 -13.74
C GLU A 455 15.66 -17.30 -15.14
N LEU A 456 14.66 -16.48 -15.46
CA LEU A 456 13.99 -16.55 -16.77
C LEU A 456 14.55 -15.57 -17.79
N GLY A 457 15.38 -14.62 -17.37
CA GLY A 457 16.02 -13.66 -18.25
C GLY A 457 15.09 -12.61 -18.84
N PHE A 458 13.95 -12.34 -18.21
CA PHE A 458 13.01 -11.32 -18.65
C PHE A 458 13.51 -9.93 -18.33
N VAL A 459 13.13 -8.95 -19.15
CA VAL A 459 13.15 -7.55 -18.74
C VAL A 459 11.80 -7.20 -18.16
N VAL A 460 11.77 -6.67 -16.91
CA VAL A 460 10.55 -6.21 -16.28
C VAL A 460 10.53 -4.68 -16.31
N LEU A 461 9.49 -4.12 -16.91
CA LEU A 461 9.24 -2.67 -16.98
C LEU A 461 8.04 -2.33 -16.10
N ALA A 462 8.24 -1.48 -15.10
CA ALA A 462 7.19 -1.02 -14.21
C ALA A 462 6.96 0.49 -14.41
N PRO A 463 6.02 0.89 -15.29
CA PRO A 463 5.76 2.28 -15.58
C PRO A 463 4.98 2.97 -14.46
N ASN A 464 5.22 4.27 -14.28
CA ASN A 464 4.36 5.18 -13.56
C ASN A 464 3.47 5.89 -14.58
N VAL A 465 2.28 5.32 -14.83
CA VAL A 465 1.29 5.90 -15.75
C VAL A 465 0.64 7.14 -15.13
N ARG A 466 -0.02 7.97 -15.96
CA ARG A 466 -0.80 9.11 -15.44
C ARG A 466 -1.79 8.67 -14.36
N GLY A 467 -2.05 9.53 -13.40
CA GLY A 467 -2.82 9.19 -12.21
C GLY A 467 -1.99 8.55 -11.09
N ALA A 468 -0.69 8.29 -11.29
CA ALA A 468 0.19 7.83 -10.22
C ALA A 468 0.45 8.94 -9.19
N GLY A 469 0.62 8.56 -7.90
CA GLY A 469 1.10 9.44 -6.85
C GLY A 469 2.60 9.73 -6.97
N GLY A 470 3.12 10.68 -6.16
CA GLY A 470 4.54 11.01 -6.10
C GLY A 470 5.05 11.91 -7.24
N PHE A 471 4.14 12.40 -8.10
CA PHE A 471 4.45 13.28 -9.24
C PHE A 471 3.62 14.57 -9.20
N GLY A 472 3.12 14.95 -8.03
CA GLY A 472 2.28 16.10 -7.82
C GLY A 472 0.78 15.83 -8.07
N ARG A 473 -0.04 16.78 -7.59
CA ARG A 473 -1.51 16.71 -7.66
C ARG A 473 -2.02 16.71 -9.10
N GLY A 474 -1.50 17.60 -9.96
CA GLY A 474 -1.93 17.69 -11.35
C GLY A 474 -1.67 16.42 -12.14
N PHE A 475 -0.56 15.72 -11.88
CA PHE A 475 -0.30 14.43 -12.51
C PHE A 475 -1.26 13.34 -12.03
N ARG A 476 -1.60 13.33 -10.73
CA ARG A 476 -2.59 12.41 -10.16
C ARG A 476 -3.99 12.63 -10.74
N GLU A 477 -4.40 13.89 -10.94
CA GLU A 477 -5.69 14.24 -11.52
C GLU A 477 -5.86 13.79 -12.98
N LEU A 478 -4.77 13.61 -13.73
CA LEU A 478 -4.80 13.09 -15.11
C LEU A 478 -5.33 11.66 -15.25
N GLY A 479 -5.41 10.89 -14.15
CA GLY A 479 -5.95 9.53 -14.15
C GLY A 479 -7.34 9.41 -13.52
N GLN A 480 -8.03 10.52 -13.25
CA GLN A 480 -9.31 10.51 -12.52
C GLN A 480 -10.53 10.65 -13.46
N GLY A 481 -11.66 10.09 -13.03
CA GLY A 481 -12.94 10.21 -13.71
C GLY A 481 -12.86 9.79 -15.18
N ALA A 482 -13.27 10.66 -16.09
CA ALA A 482 -13.28 10.40 -17.54
C ALA A 482 -11.88 10.27 -18.16
N LEU A 483 -10.82 10.73 -17.47
CA LEU A 483 -9.42 10.63 -17.94
C LEU A 483 -8.77 9.28 -17.61
N ARG A 484 -9.45 8.41 -16.89
CA ARG A 484 -8.93 7.12 -16.44
C ARG A 484 -8.40 6.25 -17.59
N ASP A 485 -9.10 6.25 -18.72
CA ASP A 485 -8.76 5.44 -19.89
C ASP A 485 -7.48 5.92 -20.61
N ASP A 486 -7.08 7.16 -20.39
CA ASP A 486 -5.85 7.71 -20.96
C ASP A 486 -4.58 6.99 -20.43
N SER A 487 -4.66 6.35 -19.24
CA SER A 487 -3.60 5.49 -18.73
C SER A 487 -3.33 4.27 -19.64
N THR A 488 -4.36 3.76 -20.32
CA THR A 488 -4.21 2.68 -21.32
C THR A 488 -3.38 3.15 -22.53
N ARG A 489 -3.55 4.42 -22.92
CA ARG A 489 -2.77 5.02 -24.02
C ARG A 489 -1.30 5.24 -23.64
N ASP A 490 -1.00 5.47 -22.34
CA ASP A 490 0.37 5.53 -21.84
C ASP A 490 1.08 4.19 -22.00
N VAL A 491 0.38 3.08 -21.68
CA VAL A 491 0.92 1.72 -21.92
C VAL A 491 1.11 1.48 -23.44
N GLY A 492 0.17 1.96 -24.27
CA GLY A 492 0.33 1.94 -25.74
C GLY A 492 1.60 2.67 -26.21
N SER A 493 1.92 3.82 -25.60
CA SER A 493 3.16 4.56 -25.86
C SER A 493 4.41 3.80 -25.41
N LEU A 494 4.33 3.13 -24.24
CA LEU A 494 5.41 2.25 -23.78
C LEU A 494 5.65 1.07 -24.74
N LEU A 495 4.58 0.48 -25.31
CA LEU A 495 4.73 -0.56 -26.34
C LEU A 495 5.44 -0.02 -27.60
N VAL A 496 5.17 1.23 -28.01
CA VAL A 496 5.92 1.87 -29.11
C VAL A 496 7.38 2.02 -28.73
N TRP A 497 7.68 2.52 -27.53
CA TRP A 497 9.04 2.69 -27.04
C TRP A 497 9.81 1.35 -26.97
N ILE A 498 9.17 0.26 -26.50
CA ILE A 498 9.75 -1.10 -26.49
C ILE A 498 10.19 -1.51 -27.90
N GLY A 499 9.35 -1.23 -28.92
CA GLY A 499 9.68 -1.56 -30.33
C GLY A 499 10.90 -0.82 -30.90
N LEU A 500 11.36 0.25 -30.22
CA LEU A 500 12.55 1.00 -30.60
C LEU A 500 13.82 0.56 -29.86
N GLN A 501 13.70 -0.36 -28.90
CA GLN A 501 14.82 -0.87 -28.10
C GLN A 501 15.33 -2.20 -28.70
N HIS A 502 16.57 -2.24 -29.15
CA HIS A 502 17.13 -3.44 -29.79
C HIS A 502 17.28 -4.64 -28.83
N GLU A 503 17.45 -4.37 -27.55
CA GLU A 503 17.58 -5.40 -26.50
C GLU A 503 16.26 -5.98 -26.03
N LEU A 504 15.11 -5.42 -26.47
CA LEU A 504 13.76 -5.85 -26.08
C LEU A 504 13.05 -6.53 -27.24
N ASP A 505 12.46 -7.69 -26.97
CA ASP A 505 11.66 -8.41 -27.98
C ASP A 505 10.21 -7.92 -27.94
N HIS A 506 9.89 -6.99 -28.81
CA HIS A 506 8.54 -6.43 -28.94
C HIS A 506 7.47 -7.43 -29.39
N THR A 507 7.88 -8.63 -29.85
CA THR A 507 6.95 -9.71 -30.22
C THR A 507 6.62 -10.63 -29.04
N ARG A 508 7.38 -10.53 -27.94
CA ARG A 508 7.21 -11.30 -26.70
C ARG A 508 6.98 -10.36 -25.50
N VAL A 509 5.83 -9.67 -25.51
CA VAL A 509 5.43 -8.73 -24.45
C VAL A 509 4.18 -9.26 -23.74
N MET A 510 4.20 -9.28 -22.41
CA MET A 510 3.05 -9.58 -21.57
C MET A 510 2.79 -8.49 -20.53
N LEU A 511 1.57 -8.48 -20.01
CA LEU A 511 1.13 -7.57 -18.95
C LEU A 511 0.89 -8.36 -17.66
N MET A 512 1.22 -7.77 -16.53
CA MET A 512 0.81 -8.25 -15.21
C MET A 512 0.32 -7.06 -14.38
N GLY A 513 -0.91 -7.13 -13.88
CA GLY A 513 -1.51 -6.06 -13.10
C GLY A 513 -2.27 -6.57 -11.89
N GLU A 514 -2.32 -5.72 -10.83
CA GLU A 514 -3.03 -5.97 -9.58
C GLU A 514 -3.99 -4.81 -9.30
N GLY A 515 -5.24 -5.12 -8.89
CA GLY A 515 -6.25 -4.09 -8.64
C GLY A 515 -6.49 -3.18 -9.85
N PHE A 516 -6.21 -1.88 -9.74
CA PHE A 516 -6.28 -0.95 -10.88
C PHE A 516 -5.35 -1.37 -12.04
N GLY A 517 -4.18 -1.93 -11.73
CA GLY A 517 -3.28 -2.46 -12.76
C GLY A 517 -3.88 -3.63 -13.54
N SER A 518 -4.75 -4.45 -12.94
CA SER A 518 -5.46 -5.51 -13.66
C SER A 518 -6.51 -4.94 -14.63
N TYR A 519 -7.18 -3.84 -14.24
CA TYR A 519 -8.02 -3.07 -15.17
C TYR A 519 -7.22 -2.59 -16.38
N LEU A 520 -6.04 -1.98 -16.16
CA LEU A 520 -5.17 -1.54 -17.25
C LEU A 520 -4.71 -2.70 -18.12
N ALA A 521 -4.33 -3.84 -17.51
CA ALA A 521 -3.88 -5.02 -18.25
C ALA A 521 -4.96 -5.55 -19.21
N LEU A 522 -6.21 -5.67 -18.72
CA LEU A 522 -7.33 -6.12 -19.52
C LEU A 522 -7.74 -5.09 -20.59
N SER A 523 -7.77 -3.80 -20.25
CA SER A 523 -8.05 -2.71 -21.20
C SER A 523 -7.01 -2.64 -22.32
N CYS A 524 -5.72 -2.77 -21.98
CA CYS A 524 -4.62 -2.81 -22.95
C CYS A 524 -4.71 -4.07 -23.85
N LEU A 525 -5.08 -5.21 -23.28
CA LEU A 525 -5.24 -6.45 -24.04
C LEU A 525 -6.39 -6.33 -25.06
N GLY A 526 -7.50 -5.68 -24.68
CA GLY A 526 -8.61 -5.39 -25.59
C GLY A 526 -8.27 -4.39 -26.69
N GLN A 527 -7.32 -3.47 -26.44
CA GLN A 527 -6.95 -2.39 -27.37
C GLN A 527 -5.70 -2.70 -28.21
N TYR A 528 -4.71 -3.40 -27.66
CA TYR A 528 -3.39 -3.67 -28.26
C TYR A 528 -3.06 -5.16 -28.30
N GLY A 529 -4.08 -6.03 -28.35
CA GLY A 529 -3.91 -7.47 -28.25
C GLY A 529 -3.01 -8.07 -29.33
N ASP A 530 -2.93 -7.48 -30.52
CA ASP A 530 -2.04 -7.88 -31.62
C ASP A 530 -0.54 -7.74 -31.28
N ARG A 531 -0.21 -6.90 -30.29
CA ARG A 531 1.16 -6.63 -29.81
C ARG A 531 1.49 -7.33 -28.49
N LEU A 532 0.55 -8.07 -27.90
CA LEU A 532 0.66 -8.67 -26.59
C LEU A 532 0.44 -10.18 -26.67
N ARG A 533 1.20 -10.93 -25.87
CA ARG A 533 1.09 -12.40 -25.79
C ARG A 533 0.04 -12.85 -24.76
N GLY A 534 -0.35 -12.02 -23.83
CA GLY A 534 -1.32 -12.33 -22.80
C GLY A 534 -1.25 -11.38 -21.62
N ALA A 535 -2.07 -11.65 -20.60
CA ALA A 535 -2.06 -10.87 -19.38
C ALA A 535 -2.30 -11.72 -18.12
N ILE A 536 -1.75 -11.25 -17.00
CA ILE A 536 -2.10 -11.69 -15.65
C ILE A 536 -2.90 -10.55 -15.01
N ALA A 537 -4.15 -10.84 -14.64
CA ALA A 537 -5.04 -9.90 -13.96
C ALA A 537 -5.34 -10.43 -12.55
N ALA A 538 -4.65 -9.87 -11.54
CA ALA A 538 -4.88 -10.22 -10.16
C ALA A 538 -5.78 -9.18 -9.48
N PHE A 539 -6.77 -9.67 -8.72
CA PHE A 539 -7.75 -8.87 -8.01
C PHE A 539 -8.44 -7.85 -8.93
N PRO A 540 -9.08 -8.31 -10.05
CA PRO A 540 -9.71 -7.41 -11.00
C PRO A 540 -10.85 -6.64 -10.33
N PRO A 541 -11.06 -5.36 -10.74
CA PRO A 541 -12.16 -4.55 -10.24
C PRO A 541 -13.51 -5.05 -10.79
N HIS A 542 -14.59 -4.39 -10.38
CA HIS A 542 -15.94 -4.71 -10.86
C HIS A 542 -16.03 -4.87 -12.38
N LEU A 543 -16.73 -5.92 -12.82
CA LEU A 543 -16.87 -6.29 -14.23
C LEU A 543 -17.43 -5.16 -15.11
N GLU A 544 -18.37 -4.38 -14.59
CA GLU A 544 -18.97 -3.24 -15.29
C GLU A 544 -17.99 -2.11 -15.62
N SER A 545 -16.86 -2.05 -14.92
CA SER A 545 -15.81 -1.07 -15.16
C SER A 545 -14.91 -1.41 -16.35
N LEU A 546 -15.03 -2.63 -16.91
CA LEU A 546 -14.17 -3.15 -17.97
C LEU A 546 -14.81 -2.98 -19.34
N ALA A 547 -14.13 -2.28 -20.24
CA ALA A 547 -14.56 -2.09 -21.62
C ALA A 547 -13.81 -3.05 -22.58
N ASN A 548 -14.38 -3.25 -23.78
CA ASN A 548 -13.75 -3.97 -24.90
C ASN A 548 -13.34 -5.44 -24.62
N LEU A 549 -13.92 -6.08 -23.61
CA LEU A 549 -13.62 -7.48 -23.27
C LEU A 549 -13.79 -8.43 -24.46
N ALA A 550 -14.80 -8.18 -25.31
CA ALA A 550 -15.09 -8.99 -26.49
C ALA A 550 -13.98 -8.97 -27.55
N ALA A 551 -13.01 -8.07 -27.47
CA ALA A 551 -11.87 -8.04 -28.38
C ALA A 551 -10.70 -8.93 -27.90
N ILE A 552 -10.68 -9.36 -26.64
CA ILE A 552 -9.60 -10.15 -26.05
C ILE A 552 -9.62 -11.58 -26.62
N ARG A 553 -8.50 -12.02 -27.18
CA ARG A 553 -8.27 -13.37 -27.71
C ARG A 553 -7.05 -14.05 -27.09
N GLN A 554 -6.17 -13.25 -26.50
CA GLN A 554 -4.92 -13.70 -25.91
C GLN A 554 -5.19 -14.46 -24.60
N PRO A 555 -4.29 -15.34 -24.19
CA PRO A 555 -4.35 -16.01 -22.90
C PRO A 555 -4.40 -15.03 -21.72
N VAL A 556 -5.24 -15.33 -20.74
CA VAL A 556 -5.40 -14.55 -19.50
C VAL A 556 -5.33 -15.47 -18.29
N LEU A 557 -4.50 -15.12 -17.30
CA LEU A 557 -4.55 -15.68 -15.95
C LEU A 557 -5.29 -14.69 -15.05
N ILE A 558 -6.41 -15.11 -14.47
CA ILE A 558 -7.16 -14.34 -13.47
C ILE A 558 -6.87 -14.92 -12.09
N VAL A 559 -6.51 -14.06 -11.13
CA VAL A 559 -6.23 -14.42 -9.73
C VAL A 559 -7.14 -13.62 -8.83
N HIS A 560 -7.83 -14.27 -7.88
CA HIS A 560 -8.76 -13.57 -7.00
C HIS A 560 -8.92 -14.25 -5.63
N GLY A 561 -9.19 -13.46 -4.58
CA GLY A 561 -9.58 -13.97 -3.27
C GLY A 561 -11.10 -14.02 -3.13
N ARG A 562 -11.66 -15.13 -2.64
CA ARG A 562 -13.12 -15.32 -2.56
C ARG A 562 -13.82 -14.42 -1.55
N ASN A 563 -13.05 -13.92 -0.60
CA ASN A 563 -13.56 -13.03 0.46
C ASN A 563 -13.30 -11.54 0.16
N ASP A 564 -12.98 -11.18 -1.09
CA ASP A 564 -12.84 -9.79 -1.51
C ASP A 564 -14.22 -9.10 -1.51
N PRO A 565 -14.47 -8.11 -0.66
CA PRO A 565 -15.76 -7.47 -0.58
C PRO A 565 -15.86 -6.22 -1.46
N ASP A 566 -14.72 -5.72 -1.96
CA ASP A 566 -14.71 -4.59 -2.88
C ASP A 566 -14.94 -5.04 -4.33
N ALA A 567 -14.58 -6.30 -4.64
CA ALA A 567 -14.86 -6.95 -5.92
C ALA A 567 -15.28 -8.41 -5.66
N PRO A 568 -16.57 -8.72 -5.58
CA PRO A 568 -17.05 -10.05 -5.25
C PRO A 568 -16.54 -11.13 -6.22
N ALA A 569 -16.15 -12.29 -5.68
CA ALA A 569 -15.52 -13.37 -6.45
C ALA A 569 -16.37 -13.84 -7.64
N TYR A 570 -17.70 -13.80 -7.53
CA TYR A 570 -18.58 -14.17 -8.64
C TYR A 570 -18.38 -13.28 -9.88
N GLU A 571 -17.96 -12.01 -9.71
CA GLU A 571 -17.66 -11.13 -10.84
C GLU A 571 -16.37 -11.53 -11.55
N ALA A 572 -15.34 -11.94 -10.81
CA ALA A 572 -14.12 -12.48 -11.41
C ALA A 572 -14.38 -13.82 -12.13
N GLU A 573 -15.28 -14.65 -11.59
CA GLU A 573 -15.74 -15.89 -12.24
C GLU A 573 -16.55 -15.59 -13.52
N GLN A 574 -17.44 -14.58 -13.49
CA GLN A 574 -18.18 -14.10 -14.66
C GLN A 574 -17.24 -13.53 -15.73
N LEU A 575 -16.24 -12.76 -15.33
CA LEU A 575 -15.19 -12.26 -16.23
C LEU A 575 -14.48 -13.42 -16.94
N ALA A 576 -14.04 -14.43 -16.18
CA ALA A 576 -13.41 -15.62 -16.74
C ALA A 576 -14.33 -16.36 -17.73
N ALA A 577 -15.59 -16.54 -17.37
CA ALA A 577 -16.59 -17.19 -18.22
C ALA A 577 -16.84 -16.38 -19.51
N ARG A 578 -16.97 -15.06 -19.41
CA ARG A 578 -17.18 -14.16 -20.55
C ARG A 578 -16.01 -14.21 -21.52
N LEU A 579 -14.79 -14.09 -21.03
CA LEU A 579 -13.58 -14.15 -21.88
C LEU A 579 -13.46 -15.49 -22.60
N ARG A 580 -13.82 -16.62 -21.94
CA ARG A 580 -13.85 -17.95 -22.60
C ARG A 580 -14.88 -18.01 -23.72
N VAL A 581 -16.10 -17.48 -23.50
CA VAL A 581 -17.15 -17.41 -24.53
C VAL A 581 -16.69 -16.56 -25.72
N ASP A 582 -15.98 -15.48 -25.46
CA ASP A 582 -15.43 -14.58 -26.47
C ASP A 582 -14.17 -15.17 -27.17
N GLY A 583 -13.69 -16.36 -26.77
CA GLY A 583 -12.64 -17.15 -27.43
C GLY A 583 -11.23 -17.01 -26.84
N ALA A 584 -11.06 -16.33 -25.69
CA ALA A 584 -9.79 -16.30 -24.99
C ALA A 584 -9.52 -17.59 -24.20
N GLN A 585 -8.24 -17.99 -24.09
CA GLN A 585 -7.82 -19.03 -23.16
C GLN A 585 -7.70 -18.43 -21.74
N VAL A 586 -8.50 -18.91 -20.79
CA VAL A 586 -8.52 -18.34 -19.45
C VAL A 586 -8.20 -19.39 -18.40
N GLN A 587 -7.14 -19.14 -17.64
CA GLN A 587 -6.84 -19.81 -16.37
C GLN A 587 -7.42 -18.97 -15.22
N TYR A 588 -7.97 -19.62 -14.20
CA TYR A 588 -8.55 -18.96 -13.03
C TYR A 588 -8.01 -19.58 -11.75
N LEU A 589 -7.47 -18.74 -10.87
CA LEU A 589 -6.94 -19.11 -9.56
C LEU A 589 -7.72 -18.36 -8.48
N GLY A 590 -8.59 -19.07 -7.74
CA GLY A 590 -9.38 -18.52 -6.65
C GLY A 590 -8.90 -19.03 -5.29
N ALA A 591 -8.51 -18.14 -4.36
CA ALA A 591 -8.18 -18.49 -2.99
C ALA A 591 -9.41 -18.37 -2.09
N ALA A 592 -9.80 -19.48 -1.44
CA ALA A 592 -11.06 -19.57 -0.68
C ALA A 592 -11.05 -18.75 0.63
N ASP A 593 -9.87 -18.54 1.20
CA ASP A 593 -9.63 -17.93 2.50
C ASP A 593 -8.85 -16.60 2.44
N GLU A 594 -8.88 -15.92 1.28
CA GLU A 594 -8.21 -14.64 1.03
C GLU A 594 -9.18 -13.58 0.50
N GLY A 595 -8.80 -12.31 0.73
CA GLY A 595 -9.52 -11.13 0.27
C GLY A 595 -8.90 -10.45 -0.95
N ALA A 596 -8.83 -9.11 -0.91
CA ALA A 596 -8.26 -8.26 -1.96
C ALA A 596 -6.74 -8.43 -2.15
N GLU A 597 -6.07 -9.19 -1.29
CA GLU A 597 -4.66 -9.55 -1.36
C GLU A 597 -4.43 -10.89 -0.65
N PHE A 598 -3.31 -11.56 -0.94
CA PHE A 598 -2.97 -12.84 -0.32
C PHE A 598 -2.06 -12.64 0.88
N LEU A 599 -2.64 -12.81 2.07
CA LEU A 599 -1.94 -12.67 3.35
C LEU A 599 -1.16 -13.93 3.73
N ARG A 600 -1.67 -15.11 3.33
CA ARG A 600 -1.02 -16.39 3.61
C ARG A 600 0.11 -16.66 2.62
N LYS A 601 1.25 -17.11 3.17
CA LYS A 601 2.41 -17.49 2.34
C LYS A 601 2.05 -18.54 1.31
N SER A 602 1.35 -19.61 1.71
CA SER A 602 0.96 -20.70 0.81
C SER A 602 0.14 -20.22 -0.39
N ASN A 603 -0.82 -19.32 -0.20
CA ASN A 603 -1.65 -18.76 -1.27
C ASN A 603 -0.85 -17.83 -2.17
N ARG A 604 -0.01 -16.96 -1.59
CA ARG A 604 0.88 -16.08 -2.35
C ARG A 604 1.89 -16.87 -3.17
N ASP A 605 2.50 -17.91 -2.60
CA ASP A 605 3.47 -18.77 -3.28
C ASP A 605 2.80 -19.53 -4.44
N ALA A 606 1.56 -19.99 -4.27
CA ALA A 606 0.78 -20.60 -5.34
C ALA A 606 0.45 -19.60 -6.46
N TYR A 607 0.09 -18.36 -6.11
CA TYR A 607 -0.11 -17.29 -7.10
C TYR A 607 1.17 -17.02 -7.89
N TYR A 608 2.31 -16.85 -7.21
CA TYR A 608 3.58 -16.59 -7.87
C TYR A 608 4.04 -17.78 -8.73
N GLY A 609 3.78 -19.02 -8.27
CA GLY A 609 4.00 -20.22 -9.04
C GLY A 609 3.17 -20.27 -10.32
N ALA A 610 1.87 -19.97 -10.22
CA ALA A 610 0.98 -19.89 -11.36
C ALA A 610 1.41 -18.79 -12.35
N ALA A 611 1.74 -17.61 -11.85
CA ALA A 611 2.21 -16.49 -12.66
C ALA A 611 3.52 -16.81 -13.39
N ALA A 612 4.51 -17.38 -12.69
CA ALA A 612 5.79 -17.77 -13.28
C ALA A 612 5.63 -18.84 -14.37
N ASN A 613 4.81 -19.88 -14.12
CA ASN A 613 4.52 -20.93 -15.11
C ASN A 613 3.80 -20.36 -16.35
N PHE A 614 2.81 -19.49 -16.15
CA PHE A 614 2.06 -18.85 -17.23
C PHE A 614 2.97 -17.97 -18.11
N LEU A 615 3.86 -17.18 -17.49
CA LEU A 615 4.84 -16.36 -18.20
C LEU A 615 5.88 -17.20 -18.93
N ALA A 616 6.42 -18.25 -18.29
CA ALA A 616 7.39 -19.15 -18.92
C ALA A 616 6.82 -19.85 -20.15
N GLN A 617 5.55 -20.26 -20.09
CA GLN A 617 4.87 -20.93 -21.21
C GLN A 617 4.69 -20.03 -22.44
N LEU A 618 4.41 -18.74 -22.24
CA LEU A 618 4.02 -17.81 -23.32
C LEU A 618 5.18 -16.96 -23.86
N LEU A 619 6.27 -16.83 -23.10
CA LEU A 619 7.39 -15.94 -23.46
C LEU A 619 8.71 -16.69 -23.75
N ARG A 620 8.81 -17.98 -23.46
CA ARG A 620 9.95 -18.83 -23.86
C ARG A 620 9.88 -19.37 -25.30
#